data_8d771de4d4d2b4d0a28e14ade0ba7ff1
#
_entry.id   8d771de4d4d2b4d0a28e14ade0ba7ff1
#
_cell.length_a   1.000
_cell.length_b   1.000
_cell.length_c   1.000
_cell.angle_alpha   90.00
_cell.angle_beta   90.00
_cell.angle_gamma   90.00
#
_symmetry.space_group_name_H-M   'P 1'
#
loop_
_entity.id
_entity.type
_entity.pdbx_description
1 polymer ?
#
loop_
_entity_poly.entity_id
_entity_poly.type
_entity_poly.pdbx_seq_one_letter_code
_entity_poly.pdbx_strand_id
1 'polypeptide(L)'
;MIVGPNGTGKSTVVCAIALGLGWKPSVLGRAKDVASYVKLGHSQGWVEIELQGTESNVTIRRILFRESNTSDWMLQGVPASARQVHQAVSQFNIEVGNLCAFLPQDRVADFAAMTPSKLLQDTQHAAGHAQLSEWHAQLIDYGHQRAALDARLEQEQKEHDHLEERNAVLERDIRRYEERLDLEKRVAALQVRIVFAQYYD
;
A
#
# COMPACT_ATOMS: atom_id res chain seq x y z
N MET A 1 17.51 29.09 -1.49
CA MET A 1 16.68 29.63 -2.60
C MET A 1 17.62 30.02 -3.74
N ILE A 2 17.35 29.58 -4.99
CA ILE A 2 18.16 29.93 -6.18
C ILE A 2 17.37 30.94 -7.00
N VAL A 3 17.86 32.18 -7.07
CA VAL A 3 17.19 33.30 -7.77
C VAL A 3 18.08 33.82 -8.88
N GLY A 4 17.51 34.20 -10.00
CA GLY A 4 18.24 34.83 -11.12
C GLY A 4 17.35 34.98 -12.35
N PRO A 5 17.77 35.77 -13.35
CA PRO A 5 17.06 35.96 -14.63
C PRO A 5 16.86 34.67 -15.40
N ASN A 6 16.01 34.66 -16.42
CA ASN A 6 15.87 33.49 -17.31
C ASN A 6 17.19 33.25 -18.06
N GLY A 7 17.51 31.94 -18.26
CA GLY A 7 18.75 31.53 -18.93
C GLY A 7 19.99 31.41 -18.03
N THR A 8 19.93 31.78 -16.75
CA THR A 8 21.09 31.71 -15.83
C THR A 8 21.41 30.31 -15.29
N GLY A 9 20.70 29.27 -15.74
CA GLY A 9 21.03 27.87 -15.35
C GLY A 9 20.32 27.36 -14.10
N LYS A 10 19.34 28.10 -13.53
CA LYS A 10 18.58 27.66 -12.35
C LYS A 10 18.01 26.22 -12.49
N SER A 11 17.34 25.98 -13.61
CA SER A 11 16.78 24.65 -13.91
C SER A 11 17.86 23.61 -14.22
N THR A 12 19.03 24.03 -14.70
CA THR A 12 20.19 23.14 -14.92
C THR A 12 20.72 22.60 -13.61
N VAL A 13 20.77 23.42 -12.56
CA VAL A 13 21.17 22.96 -11.21
C VAL A 13 20.19 21.91 -10.70
N VAL A 14 18.88 22.14 -10.86
CA VAL A 14 17.84 21.17 -10.46
C VAL A 14 18.01 19.84 -11.24
N CYS A 15 18.27 19.92 -12.56
CA CYS A 15 18.56 18.73 -13.37
C CYS A 15 19.83 18.01 -12.92
N ALA A 16 20.88 18.76 -12.57
CA ALA A 16 22.13 18.19 -12.08
C ALA A 16 21.91 17.42 -10.75
N ILE A 17 21.15 18.01 -9.82
CA ILE A 17 20.79 17.33 -8.55
C ILE A 17 20.07 16.02 -8.85
N ALA A 18 19.04 16.03 -9.66
CA ALA A 18 18.29 14.83 -9.99
C ALA A 18 19.15 13.76 -10.67
N LEU A 19 19.95 14.14 -11.66
CA LEU A 19 20.85 13.24 -12.39
C LEU A 19 21.92 12.67 -11.49
N GLY A 20 22.53 13.48 -10.64
CA GLY A 20 23.60 13.06 -9.72
C GLY A 20 23.09 12.14 -8.61
N LEU A 21 21.82 12.23 -8.22
CA LEU A 21 21.18 11.34 -7.26
C LEU A 21 20.67 10.01 -7.87
N GLY A 22 20.96 9.75 -9.13
CA GLY A 22 20.64 8.46 -9.74
C GLY A 22 19.37 8.40 -10.55
N TRP A 23 18.66 9.53 -10.76
CA TRP A 23 17.38 9.54 -11.40
C TRP A 23 17.46 9.49 -12.93
N LYS A 24 16.40 8.93 -13.53
CA LYS A 24 16.30 8.87 -15.00
C LYS A 24 16.03 10.28 -15.57
N PRO A 25 16.60 10.63 -16.73
CA PRO A 25 16.33 11.91 -17.40
C PRO A 25 14.84 12.20 -17.65
N SER A 26 14.04 11.14 -17.87
CA SER A 26 12.59 11.24 -18.08
C SER A 26 11.80 11.85 -16.91
N VAL A 27 12.33 11.77 -15.68
CA VAL A 27 11.70 12.40 -14.50
C VAL A 27 11.72 13.91 -14.59
N LEU A 28 12.70 14.47 -15.32
CA LEU A 28 12.93 15.90 -15.44
C LEU A 28 12.05 16.60 -16.50
N GLY A 29 11.35 15.84 -17.35
CA GLY A 29 10.45 16.37 -18.38
C GLY A 29 11.14 17.05 -19.56
N ARG A 30 12.44 17.38 -19.50
CA ARG A 30 13.17 18.19 -20.50
C ARG A 30 13.87 17.40 -21.57
N ALA A 31 14.44 16.26 -21.24
CA ALA A 31 15.10 15.37 -22.18
C ALA A 31 14.95 13.91 -21.74
N LYS A 32 14.82 13.02 -22.70
CA LYS A 32 14.67 11.57 -22.40
C LYS A 32 16.01 10.88 -22.22
N ASP A 33 17.08 11.45 -22.80
CA ASP A 33 18.41 10.84 -22.95
C ASP A 33 19.45 11.54 -22.09
N VAL A 34 20.36 10.76 -21.53
CA VAL A 34 21.50 11.26 -20.76
C VAL A 34 22.42 12.13 -21.62
N ALA A 35 22.62 11.75 -22.88
CA ALA A 35 23.43 12.47 -23.85
C ALA A 35 23.02 13.94 -24.05
N SER A 36 21.74 14.25 -23.89
CA SER A 36 21.21 15.62 -24.04
C SER A 36 21.65 16.57 -22.93
N TYR A 37 22.14 16.05 -21.81
CA TYR A 37 22.67 16.86 -20.71
C TYR A 37 24.17 17.13 -20.81
N VAL A 38 24.86 16.52 -21.78
CA VAL A 38 26.25 16.82 -22.07
C VAL A 38 26.33 18.06 -22.96
N LYS A 39 27.18 19.03 -22.57
CA LYS A 39 27.37 20.27 -23.29
C LYS A 39 27.75 20.02 -24.75
N LEU A 40 27.18 20.79 -25.66
CA LEU A 40 27.49 20.75 -27.09
C LEU A 40 29.00 20.91 -27.32
N GLY A 41 29.60 20.08 -28.20
CA GLY A 41 31.01 20.07 -28.49
C GLY A 41 31.89 19.25 -27.51
N HIS A 42 31.27 18.63 -26.48
CA HIS A 42 31.98 17.72 -25.56
C HIS A 42 31.44 16.27 -25.70
N SER A 43 32.33 15.29 -25.57
CA SER A 43 32.02 13.86 -25.62
C SER A 43 31.46 13.35 -24.29
N GLN A 44 31.80 14.02 -23.20
CA GLN A 44 31.38 13.63 -21.85
C GLN A 44 31.11 14.84 -20.95
N GLY A 45 30.35 14.63 -19.91
CA GLY A 45 30.13 15.56 -18.81
C GLY A 45 30.04 14.80 -17.49
N TRP A 46 30.07 15.50 -16.38
CA TRP A 46 29.90 14.86 -15.07
C TRP A 46 29.12 15.76 -14.11
N VAL A 47 28.48 15.12 -13.16
CA VAL A 47 27.81 15.75 -12.01
C VAL A 47 28.33 15.08 -10.76
N GLU A 48 28.70 15.89 -9.78
CA GLU A 48 29.12 15.41 -8.47
C GLU A 48 28.27 16.07 -7.40
N ILE A 49 27.82 15.26 -6.45
CA ILE A 49 27.00 15.67 -5.31
C ILE A 49 27.62 15.11 -4.06
N GLU A 50 27.78 15.96 -3.07
CA GLU A 50 28.16 15.56 -1.72
C GLU A 50 26.94 15.70 -0.81
N LEU A 51 26.54 14.59 -0.17
CA LEU A 51 25.45 14.52 0.80
C LEU A 51 26.04 14.52 2.21
N GLN A 52 25.55 15.39 3.06
CA GLN A 52 25.95 15.46 4.47
C GLN A 52 25.34 14.28 5.23
N GLY A 53 26.19 13.36 5.66
CA GLY A 53 25.80 12.25 6.54
C GLY A 53 26.00 12.59 8.01
N THR A 54 25.50 11.74 8.88
CA THR A 54 25.65 11.86 10.35
C THR A 54 27.09 11.54 10.81
N GLU A 55 27.71 10.54 10.20
CA GLU A 55 29.07 10.11 10.54
C GLU A 55 30.11 10.59 9.50
N SER A 56 29.77 10.51 8.23
CA SER A 56 30.62 10.95 7.12
C SER A 56 29.80 11.39 5.94
N ASN A 57 30.32 12.34 5.16
CA ASN A 57 29.70 12.78 3.92
C ASN A 57 29.79 11.69 2.85
N VAL A 58 28.76 11.61 2.00
CA VAL A 58 28.72 10.68 0.88
C VAL A 58 28.83 11.43 -0.44
N THR A 59 29.92 11.20 -1.18
CA THR A 59 30.17 11.81 -2.48
C THR A 59 29.77 10.86 -3.59
N ILE A 60 28.88 11.32 -4.46
CA ILE A 60 28.35 10.61 -5.62
C ILE A 60 28.75 11.38 -6.87
N ARG A 61 29.44 10.73 -7.80
CA ARG A 61 29.76 11.29 -9.11
C ARG A 61 29.13 10.45 -10.21
N ARG A 62 28.44 11.08 -11.13
CA ARG A 62 27.91 10.47 -12.35
C ARG A 62 28.60 11.07 -13.55
N ILE A 63 29.21 10.22 -14.38
CA ILE A 63 29.84 10.60 -15.63
C ILE A 63 28.86 10.27 -16.76
N LEU A 64 28.55 11.24 -17.61
CA LEU A 64 27.59 11.13 -18.70
C LEU A 64 28.36 11.07 -20.01
N PHE A 65 28.05 10.11 -20.87
CA PHE A 65 28.65 9.95 -22.19
C PHE A 65 27.67 10.30 -23.29
N ARG A 66 28.08 11.17 -24.22
CA ARG A 66 27.21 11.67 -25.28
C ARG A 66 26.98 10.63 -26.37
N GLU A 67 28.06 9.97 -26.84
CA GLU A 67 28.01 9.06 -27.98
C GLU A 67 27.29 7.77 -27.66
N SER A 68 27.56 7.17 -26.51
CA SER A 68 26.96 5.92 -26.06
C SER A 68 25.61 6.10 -25.38
N ASN A 69 25.21 7.34 -25.04
CA ASN A 69 24.01 7.63 -24.23
C ASN A 69 23.97 6.82 -22.91
N THR A 70 25.13 6.58 -22.30
CA THR A 70 25.30 5.84 -21.06
C THR A 70 25.86 6.71 -19.95
N SER A 71 25.92 6.19 -18.75
CA SER A 71 26.57 6.86 -17.63
C SER A 71 27.25 5.88 -16.72
N ASP A 72 28.42 6.28 -16.20
CA ASP A 72 29.17 5.56 -15.15
C ASP A 72 29.01 6.28 -13.82
N TRP A 73 29.17 5.51 -12.76
CA TRP A 73 28.99 5.98 -11.40
C TRP A 73 30.25 5.78 -10.57
N MET A 74 30.47 6.72 -9.68
CA MET A 74 31.47 6.61 -8.62
C MET A 74 30.80 6.98 -7.28
N LEU A 75 31.08 6.15 -6.26
CA LEU A 75 30.66 6.39 -4.88
C LEU A 75 31.91 6.49 -4.03
N GLN A 76 32.10 7.61 -3.33
CA GLN A 76 33.34 7.87 -2.55
C GLN A 76 34.62 7.72 -3.37
N GLY A 77 34.60 8.12 -4.65
CA GLY A 77 35.76 8.00 -5.54
C GLY A 77 35.98 6.60 -6.11
N VAL A 78 35.19 5.60 -5.75
CA VAL A 78 35.30 4.21 -6.25
C VAL A 78 34.20 3.93 -7.28
N PRO A 79 34.48 3.24 -8.39
CA PRO A 79 33.47 2.82 -9.35
C PRO A 79 32.33 2.04 -8.67
N ALA A 80 31.09 2.38 -8.98
CA ALA A 80 29.90 1.81 -8.36
C ALA A 80 28.80 1.53 -9.39
N SER A 81 27.89 0.63 -9.05
CA SER A 81 26.68 0.39 -9.84
C SER A 81 25.57 1.39 -9.49
N ALA A 82 24.65 1.64 -10.42
CA ALA A 82 23.47 2.46 -10.17
C ALA A 82 22.67 1.98 -8.95
N ARG A 83 22.62 0.66 -8.71
CA ARG A 83 21.93 0.06 -7.55
C ARG A 83 22.60 0.45 -6.22
N GLN A 84 23.93 0.44 -6.15
CA GLN A 84 24.67 0.86 -4.95
C GLN A 84 24.45 2.36 -4.67
N VAL A 85 24.42 3.18 -5.71
CA VAL A 85 24.13 4.62 -5.58
C VAL A 85 22.70 4.83 -5.06
N HIS A 86 21.70 4.14 -5.63
CA HIS A 86 20.32 4.22 -5.12
C HIS A 86 20.22 3.77 -3.66
N GLN A 87 20.90 2.72 -3.26
CA GLN A 87 20.93 2.26 -1.88
C GLN A 87 21.59 3.28 -0.94
N ALA A 88 22.65 3.95 -1.37
CA ALA A 88 23.29 5.02 -0.60
C ALA A 88 22.37 6.24 -0.46
N VAL A 89 21.69 6.66 -1.54
CA VAL A 89 20.77 7.81 -1.54
C VAL A 89 19.52 7.55 -0.70
N SER A 90 19.00 6.32 -0.68
CA SER A 90 17.81 5.96 0.09
C SER A 90 18.00 6.15 1.61
N GLN A 91 19.23 6.09 2.11
CA GLN A 91 19.54 6.34 3.54
C GLN A 91 19.29 7.80 3.95
N PHE A 92 19.25 8.72 2.96
CA PHE A 92 18.99 10.14 3.20
C PHE A 92 17.51 10.54 3.03
N ASN A 93 16.61 9.57 2.79
CA ASN A 93 15.19 9.80 2.50
C ASN A 93 14.94 10.79 1.33
N ILE A 94 15.85 10.81 0.35
CA ILE A 94 15.75 11.69 -0.81
C ILE A 94 15.03 10.94 -1.94
N GLU A 95 13.82 11.35 -2.24
CA GLU A 95 12.95 10.75 -3.25
C GLU A 95 12.61 11.73 -4.37
N VAL A 96 13.50 11.85 -5.38
CA VAL A 96 13.31 12.80 -6.52
C VAL A 96 12.13 12.39 -7.43
N GLY A 97 11.76 11.11 -7.48
CA GLY A 97 10.60 10.61 -8.24
C GLY A 97 9.25 11.00 -7.66
N ASN A 98 9.23 11.41 -6.40
CA ASN A 98 8.04 11.82 -5.68
C ASN A 98 7.75 13.31 -5.96
N LEU A 99 6.59 13.61 -6.57
CA LEU A 99 6.20 14.97 -6.93
C LEU A 99 5.96 15.90 -5.73
N CYS A 100 5.74 15.34 -4.54
CA CYS A 100 5.66 16.11 -3.29
C CYS A 100 7.04 16.57 -2.80
N ALA A 101 8.10 15.80 -3.09
CA ALA A 101 9.47 16.15 -2.72
C ALA A 101 10.17 16.94 -3.82
N PHE A 102 9.90 16.63 -5.08
CA PHE A 102 10.53 17.24 -6.24
C PHE A 102 9.54 17.44 -7.38
N LEU A 103 9.14 18.68 -7.63
CA LEU A 103 8.16 19.06 -8.66
C LEU A 103 8.80 19.80 -9.83
N PRO A 104 9.12 19.10 -10.94
CA PRO A 104 9.56 19.75 -12.17
C PRO A 104 8.43 20.60 -12.76
N GLN A 105 8.79 21.69 -13.43
CA GLN A 105 7.82 22.62 -14.04
C GLN A 105 6.87 21.90 -15.02
N ASP A 106 7.39 20.96 -15.80
CA ASP A 106 6.64 20.20 -16.81
C ASP A 106 5.71 19.13 -16.20
N ARG A 107 5.84 18.84 -14.89
CA ARG A 107 5.04 17.86 -14.15
C ARG A 107 4.00 18.48 -13.20
N VAL A 108 3.82 19.81 -13.25
CA VAL A 108 2.83 20.50 -12.39
C VAL A 108 1.40 20.04 -12.69
N ALA A 109 1.09 19.76 -13.96
CA ALA A 109 -0.23 19.25 -14.35
C ALA A 109 -0.48 17.83 -13.78
N ASP A 110 0.54 16.97 -13.77
CA ASP A 110 0.44 15.62 -13.17
C ASP A 110 0.20 15.69 -11.66
N PHE A 111 0.91 16.60 -10.98
CA PHE A 111 0.70 16.85 -9.56
C PHE A 111 -0.72 17.33 -9.26
N ALA A 112 -1.23 18.28 -10.05
CA ALA A 112 -2.58 18.81 -9.90
C ALA A 112 -3.69 17.76 -10.20
N ALA A 113 -3.39 16.75 -11.02
CA ALA A 113 -4.30 15.66 -11.37
C ALA A 113 -4.24 14.49 -10.39
N MET A 114 -3.38 14.51 -9.36
CA MET A 114 -3.26 13.43 -8.40
C MET A 114 -4.54 13.26 -7.57
N THR A 115 -4.91 12.02 -7.34
CA THR A 115 -6.02 11.70 -6.42
C THR A 115 -5.62 12.01 -4.97
N PRO A 116 -6.58 12.36 -4.08
CA PRO A 116 -6.28 12.63 -2.68
C PRO A 116 -5.54 11.47 -1.98
N SER A 117 -5.90 10.22 -2.28
CA SER A 117 -5.22 9.05 -1.73
C SER A 117 -3.76 8.95 -2.18
N LYS A 118 -3.48 9.21 -3.47
CA LYS A 118 -2.11 9.21 -4.00
C LYS A 118 -1.30 10.36 -3.43
N LEU A 119 -1.88 11.56 -3.34
CA LEU A 119 -1.24 12.71 -2.73
C LEU A 119 -0.87 12.45 -1.27
N LEU A 120 -1.76 11.82 -0.50
CA LEU A 120 -1.47 11.43 0.89
C LEU A 120 -0.30 10.45 0.98
N GLN A 121 -0.30 9.40 0.16
CA GLN A 121 0.80 8.43 0.12
C GLN A 121 2.14 9.09 -0.23
N ASP A 122 2.17 9.88 -1.30
CA ASP A 122 3.39 10.56 -1.75
C ASP A 122 3.89 11.59 -0.72
N THR A 123 2.97 12.27 -0.02
CA THR A 123 3.32 13.18 1.09
C THR A 123 3.90 12.41 2.28
N GLN A 124 3.32 11.26 2.64
CA GLN A 124 3.85 10.39 3.71
C GLN A 124 5.26 9.89 3.39
N HIS A 125 5.50 9.50 2.12
CA HIS A 125 6.82 9.10 1.66
C HIS A 125 7.84 10.26 1.67
N ALA A 126 7.42 11.47 1.29
CA ALA A 126 8.32 12.62 1.19
C ALA A 126 8.69 13.23 2.56
N ALA A 127 7.76 13.28 3.50
CA ALA A 127 7.92 14.01 4.76
C ALA A 127 7.73 13.15 6.00
N GLY A 128 7.26 11.90 5.84
CA GLY A 128 6.91 11.00 6.92
C GLY A 128 8.06 10.11 7.39
N HIS A 129 7.85 9.50 8.54
CA HIS A 129 8.71 8.43 9.03
C HIS A 129 8.54 7.20 8.12
N ALA A 130 9.61 6.44 7.87
CA ALA A 130 9.56 5.24 7.00
C ALA A 130 8.45 4.24 7.40
N GLN A 131 8.23 4.06 8.72
CA GLN A 131 7.17 3.21 9.27
C GLN A 131 5.74 3.68 8.94
N LEU A 132 5.54 4.98 8.67
CA LEU A 132 4.22 5.53 8.40
C LEU A 132 3.60 4.94 7.12
N SER A 133 4.40 4.72 6.10
CA SER A 133 3.97 4.10 4.84
C SER A 133 3.61 2.63 5.02
N GLU A 134 4.37 1.91 5.83
CA GLU A 134 4.08 0.51 6.17
C GLU A 134 2.76 0.39 6.95
N TRP A 135 2.59 1.22 7.98
CA TRP A 135 1.35 1.26 8.75
C TRP A 135 0.13 1.64 7.90
N HIS A 136 0.29 2.59 6.98
CA HIS A 136 -0.77 2.96 6.05
C HIS A 136 -1.18 1.78 5.16
N ALA A 137 -0.21 1.05 4.60
CA ALA A 137 -0.48 -0.15 3.80
C ALA A 137 -1.20 -1.24 4.62
N GLN A 138 -0.76 -1.47 5.87
CA GLN A 138 -1.41 -2.41 6.79
C GLN A 138 -2.85 -1.98 7.12
N LEU A 139 -3.10 -0.69 7.35
CA LEU A 139 -4.46 -0.18 7.62
C LEU A 139 -5.40 -0.37 6.44
N ILE A 140 -4.92 -0.20 5.21
CA ILE A 140 -5.70 -0.47 4.00
C ILE A 140 -6.05 -1.96 3.93
N ASP A 141 -5.07 -2.85 4.17
CA ASP A 141 -5.30 -4.30 4.17
C ASP A 141 -6.29 -4.73 5.26
N TYR A 142 -6.13 -4.22 6.48
CA TYR A 142 -7.09 -4.46 7.57
C TYR A 142 -8.49 -3.93 7.25
N GLY A 143 -8.59 -2.81 6.52
CA GLY A 143 -9.87 -2.30 6.02
C GLY A 143 -10.58 -3.29 5.10
N HIS A 144 -9.86 -3.93 4.19
CA HIS A 144 -10.39 -4.98 3.31
C HIS A 144 -10.77 -6.25 4.07
N GLN A 145 -9.91 -6.71 4.98
CA GLN A 145 -10.19 -7.88 5.82
C GLN A 145 -11.43 -7.67 6.68
N ARG A 146 -11.57 -6.48 7.29
CA ARG A 146 -12.74 -6.12 8.09
C ARG A 146 -14.02 -6.19 7.26
N ALA A 147 -14.04 -5.59 6.07
CA ALA A 147 -15.22 -5.61 5.20
C ALA A 147 -15.64 -7.04 4.82
N ALA A 148 -14.67 -7.94 4.57
CA ALA A 148 -14.94 -9.35 4.30
C ALA A 148 -15.49 -10.09 5.53
N LEU A 149 -14.96 -9.80 6.72
CA LEU A 149 -15.45 -10.38 7.98
C LEU A 149 -16.86 -9.88 8.33
N ASP A 150 -17.14 -8.60 8.15
CA ASP A 150 -18.47 -8.02 8.38
C ASP A 150 -19.52 -8.68 7.48
N ALA A 151 -19.22 -8.90 6.20
CA ALA A 151 -20.11 -9.58 5.26
C ALA A 151 -20.35 -11.05 5.66
N ARG A 152 -19.31 -11.76 6.12
CA ARG A 152 -19.41 -13.12 6.60
C ARG A 152 -20.26 -13.21 7.88
N LEU A 153 -20.03 -12.29 8.81
CA LEU A 153 -20.79 -12.21 10.05
C LEU A 153 -22.29 -12.03 9.76
N GLU A 154 -22.64 -11.15 8.83
CA GLU A 154 -24.03 -10.93 8.43
C GLU A 154 -24.67 -12.20 7.82
N GLN A 155 -23.90 -12.95 7.03
CA GLN A 155 -24.38 -14.22 6.47
C GLN A 155 -24.58 -15.28 7.53
N GLU A 156 -23.62 -15.46 8.43
CA GLU A 156 -23.69 -16.44 9.53
C GLU A 156 -24.84 -16.10 10.49
N GLN A 157 -25.09 -14.81 10.74
CA GLN A 157 -26.22 -14.37 11.56
C GLN A 157 -27.56 -14.75 10.94
N LYS A 158 -27.73 -14.53 9.63
CA LYS A 158 -28.97 -14.94 8.92
C LYS A 158 -29.18 -16.45 8.97
N GLU A 159 -28.11 -17.23 8.83
CA GLU A 159 -28.20 -18.70 8.92
C GLU A 159 -28.55 -19.15 10.34
N HIS A 160 -27.94 -18.54 11.35
CA HIS A 160 -28.25 -18.79 12.75
C HIS A 160 -29.74 -18.51 13.04
N ASP A 161 -30.23 -17.34 12.66
CA ASP A 161 -31.64 -16.95 12.89
C ASP A 161 -32.61 -17.93 12.22
N HIS A 162 -32.28 -18.39 10.99
CA HIS A 162 -33.07 -19.41 10.29
C HIS A 162 -33.05 -20.76 11.01
N LEU A 163 -31.88 -21.19 11.51
CA LEU A 163 -31.78 -22.43 12.29
C LEU A 163 -32.51 -22.35 13.61
N GLU A 164 -32.47 -21.21 14.29
CA GLU A 164 -33.19 -20.97 15.54
C GLU A 164 -34.71 -21.03 15.33
N GLU A 165 -35.21 -20.40 14.27
CA GLU A 165 -36.61 -20.47 13.90
C GLU A 165 -37.07 -21.92 13.59
N ARG A 166 -36.24 -22.65 12.82
CA ARG A 166 -36.51 -24.05 12.51
C ARG A 166 -36.47 -24.95 13.77
N ASN A 167 -35.54 -24.71 14.68
CA ASN A 167 -35.43 -25.43 15.93
C ASN A 167 -36.66 -25.21 16.81
N ALA A 168 -37.16 -23.97 16.91
CA ALA A 168 -38.38 -23.62 17.64
C ALA A 168 -39.66 -24.31 17.09
N VAL A 169 -39.69 -24.59 15.78
CA VAL A 169 -40.76 -25.41 15.18
C VAL A 169 -40.66 -26.87 15.61
N LEU A 170 -39.45 -27.45 15.49
CA LEU A 170 -39.18 -28.82 15.85
C LEU A 170 -39.43 -29.10 17.35
N GLU A 171 -39.04 -28.19 18.24
CA GLU A 171 -39.34 -28.33 19.69
C GLU A 171 -40.84 -28.37 19.99
N ARG A 172 -41.65 -27.58 19.27
CA ARG A 172 -43.13 -27.63 19.39
C ARG A 172 -43.66 -28.97 18.93
N ASP A 173 -43.16 -29.54 17.87
CA ASP A 173 -43.60 -30.82 17.33
C ASP A 173 -43.20 -31.98 18.24
N ILE A 174 -41.95 -31.95 18.80
CA ILE A 174 -41.49 -32.91 19.80
C ILE A 174 -42.39 -32.87 21.04
N ARG A 175 -42.71 -31.69 21.57
CA ARG A 175 -43.56 -31.54 22.74
C ARG A 175 -44.98 -32.15 22.49
N ARG A 176 -45.56 -31.90 21.33
CA ARG A 176 -46.85 -32.50 20.92
C ARG A 176 -46.77 -34.05 20.85
N TYR A 177 -45.64 -34.55 20.33
CA TYR A 177 -45.42 -35.97 20.23
C TYR A 177 -45.27 -36.63 21.63
N GLU A 178 -44.56 -36.00 22.53
CA GLU A 178 -44.39 -36.45 23.91
C GLU A 178 -45.74 -36.44 24.68
N GLU A 179 -46.53 -35.38 24.53
CA GLU A 179 -47.89 -35.29 25.10
C GLU A 179 -48.79 -36.41 24.58
N ARG A 180 -48.70 -36.69 23.29
CA ARG A 180 -49.48 -37.81 22.70
C ARG A 180 -49.02 -39.17 23.26
N LEU A 181 -47.74 -39.44 23.38
CA LEU A 181 -47.20 -40.66 23.96
C LEU A 181 -47.67 -40.84 25.43
N ASP A 182 -47.66 -39.76 26.20
CA ASP A 182 -48.16 -39.80 27.58
C ASP A 182 -49.65 -40.14 27.65
N LEU A 183 -50.45 -39.51 26.78
CA LEU A 183 -51.86 -39.83 26.65
C LEU A 183 -52.11 -41.31 26.23
N GLU A 184 -51.36 -41.84 25.26
CA GLU A 184 -51.44 -43.23 24.83
C GLU A 184 -51.14 -44.18 25.99
N LYS A 185 -50.11 -43.91 26.81
CA LYS A 185 -49.80 -44.69 28.02
C LYS A 185 -50.88 -44.62 29.05
N ARG A 186 -51.49 -43.46 29.28
CA ARG A 186 -52.64 -43.29 30.21
C ARG A 186 -53.85 -44.05 29.73
N VAL A 187 -54.17 -44.01 28.45
CA VAL A 187 -55.26 -44.77 27.84
C VAL A 187 -55.08 -46.28 28.04
N ALA A 188 -53.88 -46.80 27.74
CA ALA A 188 -53.55 -48.20 27.95
C ALA A 188 -53.69 -48.64 29.43
N ALA A 189 -53.18 -47.81 30.36
CA ALA A 189 -53.34 -48.07 31.79
C ALA A 189 -54.83 -48.06 32.26
N LEU A 190 -55.61 -47.11 31.74
CA LEU A 190 -57.07 -47.05 32.05
C LEU A 190 -57.82 -48.24 31.46
N GLN A 191 -57.47 -48.70 30.25
CA GLN A 191 -58.10 -49.93 29.67
C GLN A 191 -57.92 -51.13 30.54
N VAL A 192 -56.69 -51.37 31.07
CA VAL A 192 -56.44 -52.42 32.00
C VAL A 192 -57.25 -52.25 33.29
N ARG A 193 -57.32 -51.04 33.84
CA ARG A 193 -58.06 -50.73 35.06
C ARG A 193 -59.56 -50.93 34.92
N ILE A 194 -60.15 -50.65 33.77
CA ILE A 194 -61.59 -50.89 33.49
C ILE A 194 -61.91 -52.41 33.62
N VAL A 195 -61.09 -53.26 33.03
CA VAL A 195 -61.27 -54.72 33.14
C VAL A 195 -61.23 -55.22 34.61
N PHE A 196 -60.28 -54.66 35.39
CA PHE A 196 -60.26 -55.02 36.85
C PHE A 196 -61.47 -54.48 37.61
N ALA A 197 -61.90 -53.24 37.32
CA ALA A 197 -63.12 -52.69 37.97
C ALA A 197 -64.37 -53.53 37.67
N GLN A 198 -64.54 -53.92 36.40
CA GLN A 198 -65.66 -54.81 36.02
C GLN A 198 -65.67 -56.18 36.66
N TYR A 199 -64.50 -56.65 37.10
CA TYR A 199 -64.40 -57.97 37.82
C TYR A 199 -64.71 -57.86 39.31
N TYR A 200 -64.56 -56.69 39.92
CA TYR A 200 -64.77 -56.46 41.36
C TYR A 200 -66.15 -55.85 41.73
N ASP A 201 -66.90 -55.39 40.72
CA ASP A 201 -68.34 -55.05 40.88
C ASP A 201 -69.21 -56.26 40.62
#